data_466629d3b21e3b182c20588bc05ca55a
#
_entry.id   466629d3b21e3b182c20588bc05ca55a
#
_cell.length_a   1.000
_cell.length_b   1.000
_cell.length_c   1.000
_cell.angle_alpha   90.00
_cell.angle_beta   90.00
_cell.angle_gamma   90.00
#
_symmetry.space_group_name_H-M   'P 1'
#
loop_
_entity.id
_entity.type
_entity.pdbx_description
1 polymer ?
#
loop_
_entity_poly.entity_id
_entity_poly.type
_entity_poly.pdbx_seq_one_letter_code
_entity_poly.pdbx_strand_id
1 'polypeptide(L)'
;MLTHIILSLAQPDPSATLVKLRDTPALQAILNGAEPGGVLPLGGVSQGAWAFLAAFLAHSAKGRPVLVVCPTGKLQEQLQQELETWRSAFAKCTAKAPLFFPAWDVLPHEARLPHADVLSERLETLLHLSAKRRQSATDTVVVTTGVALLQRTFSPGDLKKRFRRFRLGDRIDPLDLVEWLEDQGYEPEAQVSQKGELALRGGILDVFPLASPWPVRFEFSGDEIESLRTFDPQTQIYREKIDRTTISPGGELGILKQQLGADAGYATGR
;
A
#
# COMPACT_ATOMS: atom_id res chain seq x y z
N MET A 1 -33.82 9.84 -43.47
CA MET A 1 -32.46 10.40 -43.40
C MET A 1 -32.38 11.22 -42.10
N LEU A 2 -31.99 10.60 -41.00
CA LEU A 2 -31.83 11.28 -39.69
C LEU A 2 -30.33 11.62 -39.56
N THR A 3 -30.02 12.89 -39.73
CA THR A 3 -28.67 13.43 -39.57
C THR A 3 -28.36 13.51 -38.07
N HIS A 4 -27.49 12.63 -37.57
CA HIS A 4 -26.95 12.76 -36.22
C HIS A 4 -26.01 13.97 -36.17
N ILE A 5 -26.47 15.06 -35.59
CA ILE A 5 -25.62 16.17 -35.20
C ILE A 5 -24.85 15.71 -33.95
N ILE A 6 -23.61 15.24 -34.13
CA ILE A 6 -22.68 15.07 -33.03
C ILE A 6 -22.14 16.47 -32.68
N LEU A 7 -22.75 17.10 -31.67
CA LEU A 7 -22.15 18.27 -31.03
C LEU A 7 -20.88 17.80 -30.32
N SER A 8 -19.74 17.92 -30.98
CA SER A 8 -18.43 17.86 -30.36
C SER A 8 -18.28 19.11 -29.47
N LEU A 9 -18.77 19.03 -28.25
CA LEU A 9 -18.39 19.98 -27.23
C LEU A 9 -16.89 19.74 -26.97
N ALA A 10 -16.06 20.66 -27.49
CA ALA A 10 -14.66 20.71 -27.12
C ALA A 10 -14.61 20.76 -25.58
N GLN A 11 -14.22 19.64 -24.96
CA GLN A 11 -14.08 19.62 -23.52
C GLN A 11 -13.01 20.65 -23.13
N PRO A 12 -13.31 21.61 -22.28
CA PRO A 12 -12.31 22.60 -21.86
C PRO A 12 -11.14 21.84 -21.25
N ASP A 13 -9.93 22.21 -21.60
CA ASP A 13 -8.72 21.62 -21.02
C ASP A 13 -8.83 21.70 -19.49
N PRO A 14 -8.95 20.57 -18.77
CA PRO A 14 -9.12 20.58 -17.33
C PRO A 14 -8.01 21.37 -16.64
N SER A 15 -6.80 21.36 -17.19
CA SER A 15 -5.65 22.06 -16.64
C SER A 15 -5.80 23.58 -16.67
N ALA A 16 -6.39 24.13 -17.73
CA ALA A 16 -6.63 25.58 -17.84
C ALA A 16 -7.70 26.05 -16.85
N THR A 17 -8.73 25.23 -16.63
CA THR A 17 -9.77 25.49 -15.64
C THR A 17 -9.22 25.43 -14.20
N LEU A 18 -8.36 24.45 -13.92
CA LEU A 18 -7.73 24.30 -12.60
C LEU A 18 -6.76 25.43 -12.27
N VAL A 19 -6.03 25.96 -13.25
CA VAL A 19 -5.18 27.16 -13.06
C VAL A 19 -6.03 28.35 -12.66
N LYS A 20 -7.16 28.58 -13.32
CA LYS A 20 -8.10 29.67 -12.97
C LYS A 20 -8.70 29.47 -11.58
N LEU A 21 -9.05 28.25 -11.21
CA LEU A 21 -9.58 27.94 -9.88
C LEU A 21 -8.53 28.21 -8.79
N ARG A 22 -7.26 27.86 -9.03
CA ARG A 22 -6.17 28.09 -8.08
C ARG A 22 -6.06 29.56 -7.67
N ASP A 23 -6.30 30.45 -8.61
CA ASP A 23 -6.15 31.90 -8.41
C ASP A 23 -7.41 32.55 -7.80
N THR A 24 -8.44 31.75 -7.45
CA THR A 24 -9.62 32.26 -6.77
C THR A 24 -9.31 32.68 -5.31
N PRO A 25 -9.89 33.79 -4.82
CA PRO A 25 -9.64 34.26 -3.44
C PRO A 25 -9.90 33.19 -2.37
N ALA A 26 -10.91 32.32 -2.57
CA ALA A 26 -11.25 31.27 -1.63
C ALA A 26 -10.13 30.21 -1.49
N LEU A 27 -9.59 29.73 -2.62
CA LEU A 27 -8.50 28.73 -2.59
C LEU A 27 -7.17 29.34 -2.13
N GLN A 28 -6.90 30.60 -2.47
CA GLN A 28 -5.75 31.32 -1.97
C GLN A 28 -5.83 31.54 -0.45
N ALA A 29 -7.00 31.82 0.10
CA ALA A 29 -7.21 31.92 1.55
C ALA A 29 -6.93 30.58 2.26
N ILE A 30 -7.33 29.45 1.65
CA ILE A 30 -7.01 28.12 2.18
C ILE A 30 -5.50 27.87 2.18
N LEU A 31 -4.81 28.17 1.09
CA LEU A 31 -3.35 28.00 1.00
C LEU A 31 -2.60 28.87 2.02
N ASN A 32 -3.00 30.11 2.16
CA ASN A 32 -2.39 31.07 3.09
C ASN A 32 -2.70 30.72 4.55
N GLY A 33 -3.88 30.14 4.83
CA GLY A 33 -4.29 29.67 6.16
C GLY A 33 -3.70 28.33 6.56
N ALA A 34 -3.15 27.56 5.63
CA ALA A 34 -2.54 26.25 5.88
C ALA A 34 -1.11 26.37 6.44
N GLU A 35 -0.91 27.14 7.49
CA GLU A 35 0.38 27.31 8.15
C GLU A 35 0.77 26.07 8.98
N PRO A 36 2.08 25.81 9.17
CA PRO A 36 2.54 24.70 10.01
C PRO A 36 2.03 24.82 11.45
N GLY A 37 1.31 23.78 11.90
CA GLY A 37 0.75 23.72 13.27
C GLY A 37 -0.55 24.48 13.46
N GLY A 38 -1.08 25.17 12.45
CA GLY A 38 -2.37 25.83 12.48
C GLY A 38 -3.55 24.87 12.26
N VAL A 39 -4.74 25.28 12.74
CA VAL A 39 -6.02 24.61 12.44
C VAL A 39 -6.85 25.58 11.62
N LEU A 40 -7.22 25.15 10.40
CA LEU A 40 -8.07 25.91 9.49
C LEU A 40 -9.44 25.23 9.40
N PRO A 41 -10.48 25.74 10.09
CA PRO A 41 -11.83 25.20 9.94
C PRO A 41 -12.42 25.62 8.59
N LEU A 42 -12.82 24.62 7.78
CA LEU A 42 -13.49 24.84 6.49
C LEU A 42 -14.98 24.53 6.63
N GLY A 43 -15.74 25.49 7.14
CA GLY A 43 -17.19 25.38 7.23
C GLY A 43 -17.87 25.51 5.87
N GLY A 44 -18.99 24.78 5.66
CA GLY A 44 -19.81 24.90 4.45
C GLY A 44 -19.26 24.22 3.19
N VAL A 45 -18.16 23.49 3.30
CA VAL A 45 -17.62 22.70 2.17
C VAL A 45 -18.42 21.41 2.02
N SER A 46 -19.06 21.23 0.86
CA SER A 46 -19.79 20.00 0.55
C SER A 46 -18.85 18.79 0.44
N GLN A 47 -19.33 17.60 0.79
CA GLN A 47 -18.56 16.35 0.71
C GLN A 47 -17.95 16.13 -0.69
N GLY A 48 -18.70 16.45 -1.76
CA GLY A 48 -18.22 16.30 -3.14
C GLY A 48 -17.00 17.18 -3.49
N ALA A 49 -16.68 18.19 -2.68
CA ALA A 49 -15.50 19.02 -2.88
C ALA A 49 -14.27 18.57 -2.07
N TRP A 50 -14.40 17.58 -1.17
CA TRP A 50 -13.31 17.17 -0.28
C TRP A 50 -12.13 16.56 -1.04
N ALA A 51 -12.40 15.65 -1.98
CA ALA A 51 -11.36 15.06 -2.82
C ALA A 51 -10.64 16.09 -3.69
N PHE A 52 -11.40 17.05 -4.27
CA PHE A 52 -10.81 18.16 -5.00
C PHE A 52 -9.88 18.99 -4.12
N LEU A 53 -10.31 19.38 -2.92
CA LEU A 53 -9.49 20.17 -1.99
C LEU A 53 -8.23 19.43 -1.55
N ALA A 54 -8.33 18.13 -1.24
CA ALA A 54 -7.18 17.31 -0.87
C ALA A 54 -6.18 17.18 -2.02
N ALA A 55 -6.66 16.96 -3.26
CA ALA A 55 -5.81 16.93 -4.45
C ALA A 55 -5.16 18.28 -4.73
N PHE A 56 -5.91 19.38 -4.58
CA PHE A 56 -5.43 20.74 -4.74
C PHE A 56 -4.33 21.10 -3.71
N LEU A 57 -4.56 20.78 -2.44
CA LEU A 57 -3.57 20.97 -1.38
C LEU A 57 -2.31 20.17 -1.63
N ALA A 58 -2.43 18.90 -2.04
CA ALA A 58 -1.29 18.05 -2.36
C ALA A 58 -0.45 18.62 -3.53
N HIS A 59 -1.13 19.11 -4.56
CA HIS A 59 -0.47 19.74 -5.72
C HIS A 59 0.23 21.05 -5.34
N SER A 60 -0.35 21.80 -4.41
CA SER A 60 0.15 23.13 -4.00
C SER A 60 1.17 23.07 -2.85
N ALA A 61 1.09 22.07 -1.98
CA ALA A 61 1.92 21.91 -0.78
C ALA A 61 3.28 21.29 -1.10
N LYS A 62 4.12 21.99 -1.85
CA LYS A 62 5.45 21.52 -2.32
C LYS A 62 6.23 20.79 -1.22
N GLY A 63 6.43 19.48 -1.44
CA GLY A 63 7.29 18.65 -0.59
C GLY A 63 6.69 18.19 0.74
N ARG A 64 5.39 18.41 0.99
CA ARG A 64 4.67 17.91 2.17
C ARG A 64 3.62 16.88 1.75
N PRO A 65 3.57 15.69 2.38
CA PRO A 65 2.47 14.76 2.17
C PRO A 65 1.18 15.30 2.76
N VAL A 66 0.05 15.00 2.13
CA VAL A 66 -1.29 15.30 2.63
C VAL A 66 -1.89 14.03 3.19
N LEU A 67 -2.29 14.06 4.47
CA LEU A 67 -2.99 12.97 5.13
C LEU A 67 -4.48 13.31 5.18
N VAL A 68 -5.31 12.48 4.54
CA VAL A 68 -6.78 12.59 4.56
C VAL A 68 -7.32 11.57 5.54
N VAL A 69 -7.91 12.03 6.65
CA VAL A 69 -8.47 11.15 7.68
C VAL A 69 -9.99 11.11 7.56
N CYS A 70 -10.53 9.96 7.20
CA CYS A 70 -11.95 9.73 7.02
C CYS A 70 -12.62 9.19 8.30
N PRO A 71 -13.88 9.54 8.56
CA PRO A 71 -14.61 9.01 9.71
C PRO A 71 -15.00 7.54 9.55
N THR A 72 -15.14 7.04 8.31
CA THR A 72 -15.55 5.66 8.01
C THR A 72 -14.76 5.08 6.85
N GLY A 73 -14.63 3.72 6.80
CA GLY A 73 -13.99 3.01 5.68
C GLY A 73 -14.71 3.25 4.35
N LYS A 74 -16.04 3.27 4.35
CA LYS A 74 -16.83 3.55 3.14
C LYS A 74 -16.49 4.91 2.52
N LEU A 75 -16.35 5.94 3.34
CA LEU A 75 -15.96 7.26 2.87
C LEU A 75 -14.49 7.30 2.44
N GLN A 76 -13.63 6.52 3.08
CA GLN A 76 -12.23 6.35 2.70
C GLN A 76 -12.11 5.79 1.27
N GLU A 77 -12.83 4.71 0.95
CA GLU A 77 -12.87 4.10 -0.39
C GLU A 77 -13.41 5.08 -1.44
N GLN A 78 -14.50 5.76 -1.14
CA GLN A 78 -15.07 6.77 -2.04
C GLN A 78 -14.07 7.89 -2.33
N LEU A 79 -13.45 8.46 -1.30
CA LEU A 79 -12.47 9.54 -1.46
C LEU A 79 -11.21 9.09 -2.18
N GLN A 80 -10.80 7.82 -2.03
CA GLN A 80 -9.69 7.25 -2.79
C GLN A 80 -9.96 7.33 -4.30
N GLN A 81 -11.11 6.86 -4.75
CA GLN A 81 -11.51 6.87 -6.17
C GLN A 81 -11.66 8.29 -6.73
N GLU A 82 -12.29 9.18 -5.96
CA GLU A 82 -12.46 10.58 -6.35
C GLU A 82 -11.11 11.31 -6.44
N LEU A 83 -10.17 11.03 -5.52
CA LEU A 83 -8.82 11.58 -5.51
C LEU A 83 -8.00 11.13 -6.72
N GLU A 84 -8.10 9.88 -7.14
CA GLU A 84 -7.44 9.39 -8.35
C GLU A 84 -7.87 10.21 -9.57
N THR A 85 -9.18 10.48 -9.68
CA THR A 85 -9.73 11.29 -10.76
C THR A 85 -9.19 12.72 -10.71
N TRP A 86 -9.25 13.40 -9.57
CA TRP A 86 -8.78 14.77 -9.46
C TRP A 86 -7.28 14.91 -9.64
N ARG A 87 -6.48 13.98 -9.10
CA ARG A 87 -5.02 14.01 -9.24
C ARG A 87 -4.59 13.83 -10.69
N SER A 88 -5.24 12.97 -11.45
CA SER A 88 -4.98 12.82 -12.88
C SER A 88 -5.27 14.11 -13.65
N ALA A 89 -6.30 14.86 -13.24
CA ALA A 89 -6.63 16.15 -13.84
C ALA A 89 -5.60 17.25 -13.52
N PHE A 90 -5.03 17.27 -12.28
CA PHE A 90 -4.00 18.26 -11.90
C PHE A 90 -2.63 18.01 -12.54
N ALA A 91 -2.21 16.77 -12.66
CA ALA A 91 -0.82 16.42 -12.97
C ALA A 91 -0.58 15.89 -14.39
N LYS A 92 -1.52 16.03 -15.32
CA LYS A 92 -1.37 15.55 -16.71
C LYS A 92 -0.81 14.11 -16.80
N CYS A 93 -1.41 13.18 -16.07
CA CYS A 93 -1.05 11.76 -16.00
C CYS A 93 0.28 11.41 -15.31
N THR A 94 0.95 12.34 -14.64
CA THR A 94 2.22 12.05 -13.90
C THR A 94 2.03 11.87 -12.41
N ALA A 95 0.85 12.17 -11.85
CA ALA A 95 0.58 11.98 -10.42
C ALA A 95 0.53 10.50 -10.06
N LYS A 96 1.23 10.13 -8.97
CA LYS A 96 1.10 8.80 -8.40
C LYS A 96 -0.28 8.63 -7.79
N ALA A 97 -0.83 7.41 -7.82
CA ALA A 97 -2.07 7.09 -7.15
C ALA A 97 -1.99 7.47 -5.65
N PRO A 98 -3.10 7.92 -5.04
CA PRO A 98 -3.15 8.13 -3.60
C PRO A 98 -2.85 6.82 -2.88
N LEU A 99 -2.11 6.89 -1.77
CA LEU A 99 -1.83 5.73 -0.94
C LEU A 99 -3.04 5.44 -0.05
N PHE A 100 -3.40 4.19 0.06
CA PHE A 100 -4.51 3.72 0.87
C PHE A 100 -3.99 3.06 2.14
N PHE A 101 -4.41 3.54 3.31
CA PHE A 101 -4.03 2.96 4.60
C PHE A 101 -5.28 2.60 5.38
N PRO A 102 -5.87 1.41 5.13
CA PRO A 102 -7.11 0.98 5.75
C PRO A 102 -6.91 0.53 7.19
N ALA A 103 -8.00 0.47 7.97
CA ALA A 103 -8.02 -0.24 9.24
C ALA A 103 -8.03 -1.76 9.00
N TRP A 104 -7.53 -2.54 9.97
CA TRP A 104 -7.76 -3.98 9.96
C TRP A 104 -9.26 -4.28 9.99
N ASP A 105 -9.68 -5.23 9.18
CA ASP A 105 -11.05 -5.74 9.09
C ASP A 105 -11.37 -6.80 10.16
N VAL A 106 -10.46 -6.99 11.11
CA VAL A 106 -10.59 -7.91 12.24
C VAL A 106 -10.18 -7.22 13.53
N LEU A 107 -10.69 -7.71 14.64
CA LEU A 107 -10.25 -7.26 15.97
C LEU A 107 -9.01 -8.03 16.43
N PRO A 108 -8.11 -7.41 17.24
CA PRO A 108 -6.87 -8.05 17.66
C PRO A 108 -7.05 -9.38 18.43
N HIS A 109 -8.21 -9.59 19.06
CA HIS A 109 -8.52 -10.81 19.81
C HIS A 109 -9.16 -11.91 18.94
N GLU A 110 -9.53 -11.63 17.70
CA GLU A 110 -10.03 -12.65 16.78
C GLU A 110 -8.92 -13.61 16.37
N ALA A 111 -9.23 -14.89 16.19
CA ALA A 111 -8.25 -15.90 15.78
C ALA A 111 -7.74 -15.69 14.35
N ARG A 112 -8.58 -15.13 13.47
CA ARG A 112 -8.25 -14.90 12.05
C ARG A 112 -7.30 -13.71 11.87
N LEU A 113 -6.56 -13.72 10.77
CA LEU A 113 -5.80 -12.57 10.28
C LEU A 113 -6.67 -11.64 9.42
N PRO A 114 -6.28 -10.36 9.24
CA PRO A 114 -6.91 -9.47 8.29
C PRO A 114 -6.80 -10.01 6.86
N HIS A 115 -7.72 -9.57 6.00
CA HIS A 115 -7.65 -9.91 4.59
C HIS A 115 -6.31 -9.49 3.97
N ALA A 116 -5.76 -10.32 3.07
CA ALA A 116 -4.45 -10.10 2.47
C ALA A 116 -4.33 -8.75 1.74
N ASP A 117 -5.41 -8.26 1.13
CA ASP A 117 -5.43 -6.96 0.47
C ASP A 117 -5.26 -5.81 1.47
N VAL A 118 -5.93 -5.88 2.64
CA VAL A 118 -5.77 -4.90 3.72
C VAL A 118 -4.31 -4.84 4.20
N LEU A 119 -3.70 -6.01 4.40
CA LEU A 119 -2.28 -6.09 4.80
C LEU A 119 -1.36 -5.54 3.72
N SER A 120 -1.64 -5.86 2.46
CA SER A 120 -0.87 -5.40 1.28
C SER A 120 -0.90 -3.87 1.15
N GLU A 121 -2.08 -3.26 1.20
CA GLU A 121 -2.26 -1.80 1.07
C GLU A 121 -1.59 -1.03 2.22
N ARG A 122 -1.72 -1.52 3.45
CA ARG A 122 -1.03 -0.95 4.61
C ARG A 122 0.49 -1.02 4.43
N LEU A 123 1.00 -2.19 4.07
CA LEU A 123 2.44 -2.39 3.88
C LEU A 123 2.99 -1.52 2.75
N GLU A 124 2.29 -1.42 1.62
CA GLU A 124 2.67 -0.57 0.49
C GLU A 124 2.76 0.90 0.91
N THR A 125 1.77 1.38 1.65
CA THR A 125 1.77 2.75 2.21
C THR A 125 2.96 2.98 3.14
N LEU A 126 3.23 2.05 4.07
CA LEU A 126 4.36 2.15 5.00
C LEU A 126 5.71 2.13 4.29
N LEU A 127 5.86 1.30 3.26
CA LEU A 127 7.05 1.25 2.42
C LEU A 127 7.28 2.57 1.71
N HIS A 128 6.25 3.11 1.10
CA HIS A 128 6.34 4.39 0.41
C HIS A 128 6.76 5.52 1.36
N LEU A 129 6.16 5.59 2.54
CA LEU A 129 6.49 6.59 3.54
C LEU A 129 7.89 6.39 4.16
N SER A 130 8.38 5.14 4.22
CA SER A 130 9.70 4.79 4.77
C SER A 130 10.83 4.96 3.77
N ALA A 131 10.54 5.00 2.48
CA ALA A 131 11.54 5.27 1.44
C ALA A 131 12.13 6.66 1.66
N LYS A 132 13.46 6.71 1.83
CA LYS A 132 14.16 7.97 2.11
C LYS A 132 13.78 9.03 1.07
N ARG A 133 13.43 10.21 1.56
CA ARG A 133 13.12 11.50 0.96
C ARG A 133 14.00 12.00 -0.21
N ARG A 134 14.62 11.13 -1.02
CA ARG A 134 15.55 11.52 -2.08
C ARG A 134 14.93 11.78 -3.45
N GLN A 135 13.67 11.44 -3.64
CA GLN A 135 12.97 11.80 -4.87
C GLN A 135 11.66 12.47 -4.49
N SER A 136 11.61 13.77 -4.73
CA SER A 136 10.41 14.61 -4.84
C SER A 136 9.21 14.07 -4.03
N ALA A 137 9.12 14.47 -2.75
CA ALA A 137 7.92 14.23 -1.92
C ALA A 137 6.73 15.10 -2.37
N THR A 138 6.78 15.60 -3.61
CA THR A 138 5.72 16.35 -4.23
C THR A 138 4.57 15.40 -4.52
N ASP A 139 3.39 15.76 -4.05
CA ASP A 139 2.11 15.15 -4.39
C ASP A 139 1.78 13.80 -3.72
N THR A 140 2.39 13.44 -2.57
CA THR A 140 1.95 12.25 -1.83
C THR A 140 0.67 12.55 -1.06
N VAL A 141 -0.38 11.79 -1.35
CA VAL A 141 -1.64 11.79 -0.58
C VAL A 141 -1.81 10.41 0.05
N VAL A 142 -2.14 10.39 1.34
CA VAL A 142 -2.49 9.16 2.07
C VAL A 142 -3.92 9.29 2.54
N VAL A 143 -4.76 8.32 2.22
CA VAL A 143 -6.16 8.27 2.66
C VAL A 143 -6.29 7.18 3.72
N THR A 144 -6.82 7.54 4.89
CA THR A 144 -6.91 6.65 6.05
C THR A 144 -8.14 6.94 6.89
N THR A 145 -8.33 6.16 7.96
CA THR A 145 -9.36 6.40 8.98
C THR A 145 -8.72 6.64 10.35
N GLY A 146 -9.47 7.26 11.26
CA GLY A 146 -9.03 7.43 12.64
C GLY A 146 -8.71 6.08 13.32
N VAL A 147 -9.50 5.04 13.02
CA VAL A 147 -9.27 3.67 13.53
C VAL A 147 -7.95 3.11 13.05
N ALA A 148 -7.61 3.26 11.77
CA ALA A 148 -6.35 2.78 11.21
C ALA A 148 -5.13 3.44 11.90
N LEU A 149 -5.22 4.73 12.22
CA LEU A 149 -4.15 5.47 12.91
C LEU A 149 -3.95 5.04 14.38
N LEU A 150 -4.96 4.45 15.00
CA LEU A 150 -4.87 3.92 16.37
C LEU A 150 -4.32 2.49 16.41
N GLN A 151 -4.26 1.79 15.29
CA GLN A 151 -3.73 0.44 15.19
C GLN A 151 -2.21 0.47 15.16
N ARG A 152 -1.59 -0.52 15.82
CA ARG A 152 -0.13 -0.69 15.79
C ARG A 152 0.38 -0.93 14.38
N THR A 153 1.57 -0.43 14.10
CA THR A 153 2.26 -0.64 12.83
C THR A 153 3.77 -0.72 13.03
N PHE A 154 4.50 -1.12 12.01
CA PHE A 154 5.95 -1.19 12.04
C PHE A 154 6.59 0.19 12.15
N SER A 155 7.62 0.29 12.99
CA SER A 155 8.53 1.43 12.87
C SER A 155 9.31 1.37 11.53
N PRO A 156 9.77 2.50 10.98
CA PRO A 156 10.56 2.49 9.74
C PRO A 156 11.84 1.66 9.85
N GLY A 157 12.41 1.54 11.05
CA GLY A 157 13.59 0.71 11.33
C GLY A 157 13.28 -0.79 11.31
N ASP A 158 12.19 -1.17 11.96
CA ASP A 158 11.75 -2.57 12.03
C ASP A 158 11.27 -3.06 10.67
N LEU A 159 10.53 -2.21 9.94
CA LEU A 159 10.09 -2.54 8.59
C LEU A 159 11.27 -2.90 7.69
N LYS A 160 12.36 -2.10 7.73
CA LYS A 160 13.56 -2.38 6.93
C LYS A 160 14.25 -3.70 7.27
N LYS A 161 14.30 -4.07 8.55
CA LYS A 161 14.93 -5.32 9.00
C LYS A 161 14.16 -6.56 8.55
N ARG A 162 12.87 -6.41 8.29
CA ARG A 162 11.97 -7.50 7.91
C ARG A 162 11.93 -7.76 6.40
N PHE A 163 12.62 -6.93 5.60
CA PHE A 163 12.80 -7.19 4.18
C PHE A 163 14.07 -8.00 3.94
N ARG A 164 13.93 -9.08 3.17
CA ARG A 164 15.06 -9.89 2.73
C ARG A 164 15.14 -9.90 1.21
N ARG A 165 16.34 -9.70 0.69
CA ARG A 165 16.60 -9.74 -0.75
C ARG A 165 17.25 -11.06 -1.09
N PHE A 166 16.82 -11.64 -2.19
CA PHE A 166 17.35 -12.88 -2.73
C PHE A 166 17.74 -12.68 -4.19
N ARG A 167 18.81 -13.35 -4.58
CA ARG A 167 19.33 -13.36 -5.95
C ARG A 167 19.57 -14.79 -6.40
N LEU A 168 19.57 -14.97 -7.70
CA LEU A 168 20.05 -16.19 -8.32
C LEU A 168 21.47 -16.51 -7.84
N GLY A 169 21.74 -17.75 -7.44
CA GLY A 169 23.00 -18.20 -6.88
C GLY A 169 23.21 -17.95 -5.40
N ASP A 170 22.28 -17.26 -4.70
CA ASP A 170 22.34 -17.13 -3.24
C ASP A 170 22.18 -18.51 -2.58
N ARG A 171 22.90 -18.73 -1.47
CA ARG A 171 22.83 -19.96 -0.69
C ARG A 171 22.05 -19.78 0.58
N ILE A 172 21.03 -20.57 0.71
CA ILE A 172 20.16 -20.65 1.90
C ILE A 172 19.44 -22.00 1.89
N ASP A 173 19.42 -22.66 3.05
CA ASP A 173 18.60 -23.85 3.23
C ASP A 173 17.13 -23.52 3.01
N PRO A 174 16.38 -24.25 2.16
CA PRO A 174 14.96 -24.02 1.95
C PRO A 174 14.12 -24.08 3.22
N LEU A 175 14.46 -24.92 4.19
CA LEU A 175 13.76 -25.03 5.46
C LEU A 175 14.00 -23.80 6.37
N ASP A 176 15.25 -23.32 6.43
CA ASP A 176 15.57 -22.07 7.13
C ASP A 176 14.82 -20.88 6.54
N LEU A 177 14.63 -20.88 5.20
CA LEU A 177 13.86 -19.85 4.54
C LEU A 177 12.37 -19.94 4.86
N VAL A 178 11.80 -21.16 4.94
CA VAL A 178 10.41 -21.38 5.37
C VAL A 178 10.21 -20.91 6.81
N GLU A 179 11.07 -21.31 7.74
CA GLU A 179 11.01 -20.88 9.14
C GLU A 179 11.05 -19.34 9.26
N TRP A 180 11.97 -18.69 8.52
CA TRP A 180 12.03 -17.23 8.47
C TRP A 180 10.75 -16.62 7.91
N LEU A 181 10.14 -17.21 6.87
CA LEU A 181 8.89 -16.71 6.28
C LEU A 181 7.72 -16.84 7.26
N GLU A 182 7.61 -17.96 7.96
CA GLU A 182 6.60 -18.16 9.02
C GLU A 182 6.77 -17.12 10.14
N ASP A 183 7.99 -16.84 10.55
CA ASP A 183 8.31 -15.77 11.50
C ASP A 183 7.96 -14.37 10.99
N GLN A 184 7.93 -14.18 9.67
CA GLN A 184 7.43 -12.95 9.05
C GLN A 184 5.91 -12.93 8.89
N GLY A 185 5.18 -13.97 9.32
CA GLY A 185 3.73 -14.04 9.29
C GLY A 185 3.15 -14.58 8.00
N TYR A 186 3.94 -15.33 7.21
CA TYR A 186 3.43 -16.10 6.08
C TYR A 186 2.75 -17.38 6.56
N GLU A 187 1.67 -17.77 5.90
CA GLU A 187 0.91 -18.98 6.20
C GLU A 187 1.32 -20.11 5.25
N PRO A 188 1.71 -21.30 5.79
CA PRO A 188 2.04 -22.45 4.97
C PRO A 188 0.76 -23.08 4.39
N GLU A 189 0.75 -23.28 3.08
CA GLU A 189 -0.36 -23.87 2.34
C GLU A 189 0.14 -24.98 1.41
N ALA A 190 -0.77 -25.84 0.97
CA ALA A 190 -0.43 -26.88 -0.01
C ALA A 190 -0.06 -26.28 -1.37
N GLN A 191 -0.63 -25.13 -1.71
CA GLN A 191 -0.39 -24.40 -2.94
C GLN A 191 -0.68 -22.91 -2.70
N VAL A 192 0.21 -22.05 -3.18
CA VAL A 192 0.05 -20.61 -3.08
C VAL A 192 -1.04 -20.11 -4.02
N SER A 193 -2.03 -19.43 -3.46
CA SER A 193 -3.16 -18.82 -4.16
C SER A 193 -3.37 -17.34 -3.81
N GLN A 194 -3.01 -16.93 -2.60
CA GLN A 194 -3.21 -15.58 -2.08
C GLN A 194 -1.92 -14.98 -1.51
N LYS A 195 -1.89 -13.66 -1.43
CA LYS A 195 -0.79 -12.92 -0.82
C LYS A 195 -0.63 -13.32 0.66
N GLY A 196 0.61 -13.47 1.10
CA GLY A 196 0.92 -13.90 2.47
C GLY A 196 1.04 -15.42 2.64
N GLU A 197 0.84 -16.20 1.58
CA GLU A 197 1.00 -17.65 1.60
C GLU A 197 2.39 -18.09 1.12
N LEU A 198 2.82 -19.25 1.62
CA LEU A 198 3.99 -19.99 1.15
C LEU A 198 3.66 -21.47 0.94
N ALA A 199 4.38 -22.13 0.05
CA ALA A 199 4.27 -23.59 -0.18
C ALA A 199 5.62 -24.18 -0.52
N LEU A 200 6.09 -25.15 0.29
CA LEU A 200 7.30 -25.91 0.01
C LEU A 200 6.96 -27.30 -0.51
N ARG A 201 7.47 -27.65 -1.70
CA ARG A 201 7.26 -28.95 -2.34
C ARG A 201 8.58 -29.46 -2.92
N GLY A 202 9.23 -30.37 -2.19
CA GLY A 202 10.57 -30.83 -2.56
C GLY A 202 11.57 -29.68 -2.57
N GLY A 203 12.27 -29.47 -3.68
CA GLY A 203 13.21 -28.36 -3.88
C GLY A 203 12.58 -27.06 -4.42
N ILE A 204 11.25 -26.91 -4.37
CA ILE A 204 10.52 -25.74 -4.88
C ILE A 204 9.80 -25.06 -3.75
N LEU A 205 10.11 -23.80 -3.54
CA LEU A 205 9.41 -22.91 -2.59
C LEU A 205 8.68 -21.83 -3.35
N ASP A 206 7.36 -21.81 -3.23
CA ASP A 206 6.49 -20.76 -3.72
C ASP A 206 6.17 -19.77 -2.60
N VAL A 207 6.25 -18.50 -2.87
CA VAL A 207 5.94 -17.42 -1.90
C VAL A 207 5.14 -16.33 -2.59
N PHE A 208 4.06 -15.84 -1.98
CA PHE A 208 3.33 -14.69 -2.50
C PHE A 208 3.51 -13.47 -1.58
N PRO A 209 4.52 -12.63 -1.84
CA PRO A 209 4.78 -11.47 -1.00
C PRO A 209 3.63 -10.46 -1.06
N LEU A 210 3.27 -9.85 0.07
CA LEU A 210 2.21 -8.83 0.16
C LEU A 210 2.50 -7.62 -0.74
N ALA A 211 3.75 -7.20 -0.84
CA ALA A 211 4.17 -6.06 -1.66
C ALA A 211 4.48 -6.41 -3.13
N SER A 212 4.14 -7.62 -3.57
CA SER A 212 4.35 -8.06 -4.96
C SER A 212 3.02 -8.28 -5.67
N PRO A 213 2.89 -7.93 -6.98
CA PRO A 213 1.72 -8.26 -7.76
C PRO A 213 1.62 -9.74 -8.12
N TRP A 214 2.74 -10.48 -8.04
CA TRP A 214 2.84 -11.89 -8.42
C TRP A 214 3.60 -12.70 -7.39
N PRO A 215 3.23 -13.99 -7.19
CA PRO A 215 4.02 -14.92 -6.40
C PRO A 215 5.35 -15.21 -7.08
N VAL A 216 6.32 -15.60 -6.27
CA VAL A 216 7.68 -15.96 -6.69
C VAL A 216 7.94 -17.42 -6.37
N ARG A 217 8.42 -18.16 -7.36
CA ARG A 217 8.91 -19.54 -7.22
C ARG A 217 10.43 -19.55 -7.13
N PHE A 218 10.93 -20.13 -6.07
CA PHE A 218 12.33 -20.44 -5.85
C PHE A 218 12.54 -21.91 -6.19
N GLU A 219 13.43 -22.22 -7.10
CA GLU A 219 13.87 -23.58 -7.41
C GLU A 219 15.27 -23.74 -6.83
N PHE A 220 15.46 -24.75 -5.99
CA PHE A 220 16.71 -24.99 -5.28
C PHE A 220 17.44 -26.22 -5.83
N SER A 221 18.76 -26.10 -5.94
CA SER A 221 19.69 -27.23 -6.11
C SER A 221 20.49 -27.35 -4.81
N GLY A 222 20.04 -28.26 -3.91
CA GLY A 222 20.54 -28.31 -2.56
C GLY A 222 20.17 -27.03 -1.77
N ASP A 223 21.17 -26.25 -1.37
CA ASP A 223 21.04 -24.96 -0.66
C ASP A 223 21.16 -23.73 -1.59
N GLU A 224 21.37 -23.92 -2.90
CA GLU A 224 21.56 -22.84 -3.85
C GLU A 224 20.29 -22.54 -4.64
N ILE A 225 19.95 -21.24 -4.75
CA ILE A 225 18.83 -20.78 -5.59
C ILE A 225 19.25 -20.87 -7.05
N GLU A 226 18.79 -21.92 -7.73
CA GLU A 226 19.10 -22.20 -9.14
C GLU A 226 18.21 -21.39 -10.09
N SER A 227 16.95 -21.10 -9.69
CA SER A 227 16.01 -20.38 -10.52
C SER A 227 15.05 -19.53 -9.66
N LEU A 228 14.72 -18.34 -10.17
CA LEU A 228 13.68 -17.47 -9.64
C LEU A 228 12.71 -17.12 -10.76
N ARG A 229 11.40 -17.33 -10.51
CA ARG A 229 10.36 -17.07 -11.51
C ARG A 229 9.11 -16.47 -10.84
N THR A 230 8.41 -15.61 -11.56
CA THR A 230 7.04 -15.25 -11.19
C THR A 230 6.05 -16.17 -11.89
N PHE A 231 4.89 -16.40 -11.30
CA PHE A 231 3.85 -17.24 -11.87
C PHE A 231 2.45 -16.68 -11.56
N ASP A 232 1.46 -17.16 -12.29
CA ASP A 232 0.06 -16.84 -12.06
C ASP A 232 -0.49 -17.76 -10.95
N PRO A 233 -1.04 -17.19 -9.84
CA PRO A 233 -1.47 -18.01 -8.71
C PRO A 233 -2.70 -18.88 -9.01
N GLN A 234 -3.53 -18.51 -10.00
CA GLN A 234 -4.72 -19.27 -10.37
C GLN A 234 -4.41 -20.44 -11.29
N THR A 235 -3.60 -20.16 -12.31
CA THR A 235 -3.25 -21.17 -13.33
C THR A 235 -1.96 -21.92 -13.03
N GLN A 236 -1.15 -21.43 -12.07
CA GLN A 236 0.19 -21.94 -11.75
C GLN A 236 1.20 -21.89 -12.91
N ILE A 237 0.82 -21.20 -14.00
CA ILE A 237 1.67 -21.05 -15.17
C ILE A 237 2.74 -20.00 -14.91
N TYR A 238 3.95 -20.34 -15.23
CA TYR A 238 5.10 -19.44 -15.16
C TYR A 238 4.91 -18.20 -16.05
N ARG A 239 5.33 -17.03 -15.57
CA ARG A 239 5.21 -15.76 -16.28
C ARG A 239 6.57 -15.22 -16.73
N GLU A 240 7.46 -14.98 -15.80
CA GLU A 240 8.71 -14.30 -16.06
C GLU A 240 9.84 -14.88 -15.21
N LYS A 241 11.03 -15.03 -15.81
CA LYS A 241 12.26 -15.35 -15.09
C LYS A 241 12.85 -14.05 -14.55
N ILE A 242 13.23 -14.05 -13.29
CA ILE A 242 13.80 -12.89 -12.60
C ILE A 242 15.15 -13.26 -11.99
N ASP A 243 16.08 -12.29 -11.90
CA ASP A 243 17.41 -12.53 -11.32
C ASP A 243 17.45 -12.22 -9.83
N ARG A 244 16.45 -11.52 -9.32
CA ARG A 244 16.35 -11.09 -7.92
C ARG A 244 14.92 -10.84 -7.50
N THR A 245 14.66 -11.04 -6.21
CA THR A 245 13.38 -10.68 -5.59
C THR A 245 13.60 -10.06 -4.22
N THR A 246 12.59 -9.38 -3.72
CA THR A 246 12.58 -8.86 -2.34
C THR A 246 11.30 -9.34 -1.67
N ILE A 247 11.46 -10.08 -0.60
CA ILE A 247 10.35 -10.57 0.20
C ILE A 247 10.08 -9.57 1.31
N SER A 248 8.83 -9.17 1.44
CA SER A 248 8.28 -8.30 2.48
C SER A 248 7.79 -9.14 3.67
N PRO A 249 7.55 -8.53 4.85
CA PRO A 249 6.82 -9.24 5.91
C PRO A 249 5.40 -9.63 5.46
N GLY A 250 4.86 -10.70 6.03
CA GLY A 250 3.53 -11.26 5.74
C GLY A 250 2.37 -10.53 6.42
N GLY A 251 2.65 -9.48 7.22
CA GLY A 251 1.63 -8.64 7.84
C GLY A 251 1.96 -8.25 9.27
N GLU A 252 1.37 -7.14 9.72
CA GLU A 252 1.63 -6.56 11.04
C GLU A 252 0.99 -7.41 12.16
N LEU A 253 -0.27 -7.80 11.97
CA LEU A 253 -1.04 -8.47 13.03
C LEU A 253 -0.57 -9.90 13.29
N GLY A 254 -0.15 -10.64 12.27
CA GLY A 254 0.42 -11.98 12.43
C GLY A 254 1.65 -11.96 13.34
N ILE A 255 2.59 -11.05 13.03
CA ILE A 255 3.80 -10.86 13.83
C ILE A 255 3.49 -10.38 15.26
N LEU A 256 2.53 -9.47 15.42
CA LEU A 256 2.11 -9.02 16.76
C LEU A 256 1.48 -10.13 17.57
N LYS A 257 0.68 -11.00 16.97
CA LYS A 257 0.09 -12.18 17.64
C LYS A 257 1.15 -13.18 18.08
N GLN A 258 2.14 -13.45 17.24
CA GLN A 258 3.27 -14.31 17.59
C GLN A 258 4.06 -13.75 18.79
N GLN A 259 4.35 -12.44 18.79
CA GLN A 259 5.04 -11.79 19.91
C GLN A 259 4.24 -11.87 21.21
N LEU A 260 2.92 -11.61 21.18
CA LEU A 260 2.05 -11.71 22.34
C LEU A 260 1.91 -13.15 22.84
N GLY A 261 1.89 -14.13 21.94
CA GLY A 261 1.87 -15.56 22.29
C GLY A 261 3.17 -16.02 22.94
N ALA A 262 4.30 -15.54 22.47
CA ALA A 262 5.61 -15.80 23.09
C ALA A 262 5.71 -15.19 24.51
N ASP A 263 5.24 -13.94 24.69
CA ASP A 263 5.20 -13.28 26.01
C ASP A 263 4.25 -13.96 26.99
N ALA A 264 3.11 -14.48 26.54
CA ALA A 264 2.16 -15.23 27.35
C ALA A 264 2.72 -16.60 27.83
N GLY A 265 3.54 -17.24 26.99
CA GLY A 265 4.25 -18.50 27.36
C GLY A 265 5.29 -18.29 28.45
N TYR A 266 5.90 -17.12 28.58
CA TYR A 266 6.81 -16.78 29.69
C TYR A 266 6.09 -16.51 31.02
N ALA A 267 4.81 -16.07 30.96
CA ALA A 267 4.04 -15.75 32.18
C ALA A 267 3.44 -16.99 32.87
N THR A 268 3.35 -18.14 32.22
CA THR A 268 2.80 -19.39 32.75
C THR A 268 3.88 -20.36 33.25
N GLY A 269 5.14 -20.01 33.21
CA GLY A 269 6.30 -20.82 33.62
C GLY A 269 6.88 -20.43 34.98
N ARG A 270 6.04 -20.06 35.98
CA ARG A 270 6.43 -19.97 37.40
C ARG A 270 5.38 -20.60 38.31
#